data_07594ac289e74efd520fd95a92d267eb
#
_entry.id   07594ac289e74efd520fd95a92d267eb
#
_cell.length_a   1.000
_cell.length_b   1.000
_cell.length_c   1.000
_cell.angle_alpha   90.00
_cell.angle_beta   90.00
_cell.angle_gamma   90.00
#
_symmetry.space_group_name_H-M   'P 1'
#
loop_
_entity.id
_entity.type
_entity.pdbx_description
1 polymer ?
#
loop_
_entity_poly.entity_id
_entity_poly.type
_entity_poly.pdbx_seq_one_letter_code
_entity_poly.pdbx_strand_id
1 'polypeptide(L)'
;VYKRQPKYYGRFNQGVVTLNLVDVACSSGKDMDKFWKILDERLELCKRALMCRHYRLKGTPSDVAPILWQNGALARLKKGETIDKLLYGGYSTISLGYAGLCECTYYMKGVTHTAPEGTEFALKLMTYLRDTCNRWAEETNIDFSLYGTPLESTTYKFAKNLQKRFGKIKGVTDKNYITNSYHVPVSYTHLRAHETSAH
;
A
#
# COMPACT_ATOMS: atom_id res chain seq x y z
N VAL A 1 11.09 2.24 21.12
CA VAL A 1 9.88 2.81 21.74
C VAL A 1 9.66 4.20 21.16
N TYR A 2 8.63 4.37 20.37
CA TYR A 2 8.30 5.65 19.74
C TYR A 2 7.89 6.68 20.81
N LYS A 3 8.79 7.57 21.17
CA LYS A 3 8.48 8.80 21.94
C LYS A 3 7.85 9.85 21.01
N ARG A 4 6.80 9.50 20.28
CA ARG A 4 6.05 10.50 19.51
C ARG A 4 4.87 10.93 20.35
N GLN A 5 4.81 12.22 20.67
CA GLN A 5 3.59 12.77 21.26
C GLN A 5 2.43 12.51 20.32
N PRO A 6 1.31 11.96 20.81
CA PRO A 6 0.15 11.72 19.95
C PRO A 6 -0.34 13.05 19.39
N LYS A 7 -0.28 13.19 18.07
CA LYS A 7 -0.80 14.34 17.35
C LYS A 7 -2.02 13.89 16.54
N TYR A 8 -3.17 14.36 16.89
CA TYR A 8 -4.44 13.92 16.32
C TYR A 8 -4.94 14.81 15.18
N TYR A 9 -4.31 15.95 14.89
CA TYR A 9 -4.69 16.92 13.86
C TYR A 9 -3.47 17.42 13.08
N GLY A 10 -3.73 17.96 11.90
CA GLY A 10 -2.70 18.56 11.04
C GLY A 10 -1.67 17.55 10.50
N ARG A 11 -1.99 16.24 10.53
CA ARG A 11 -1.18 15.19 9.87
C ARG A 11 -1.69 14.97 8.45
N PHE A 12 -0.77 14.63 7.57
CA PHE A 12 -1.10 14.31 6.18
C PHE A 12 -0.24 13.16 5.66
N ASN A 13 -0.68 12.57 4.55
CA ASN A 13 0.05 11.53 3.86
C ASN A 13 0.73 12.12 2.62
N GLN A 14 2.03 11.92 2.47
CA GLN A 14 2.83 12.40 1.33
C GLN A 14 2.53 11.61 0.04
N GLY A 15 1.98 10.42 0.17
CA GLY A 15 1.59 9.57 -0.95
C GLY A 15 1.67 8.08 -0.63
N VAL A 16 1.08 7.29 -1.52
CA VAL A 16 1.03 5.83 -1.43
C VAL A 16 1.61 5.21 -2.69
N VAL A 17 2.40 4.15 -2.53
CA VAL A 17 2.80 3.23 -3.60
C VAL A 17 2.33 1.85 -3.22
N THR A 18 1.55 1.19 -4.07
CA THR A 18 0.93 -0.09 -3.75
C THR A 18 1.68 -1.24 -4.37
N LEU A 19 2.10 -2.17 -3.53
CA LEU A 19 2.70 -3.45 -3.90
C LEU A 19 1.62 -4.45 -4.30
N ASN A 20 1.78 -5.08 -5.46
CA ASN A 20 0.93 -6.19 -5.91
C ASN A 20 1.52 -7.51 -5.41
N LEU A 21 0.98 -8.05 -4.31
CA LEU A 21 1.45 -9.31 -3.72
C LEU A 21 1.21 -10.51 -4.63
N VAL A 22 0.17 -10.47 -5.46
CA VAL A 22 -0.14 -11.55 -6.41
C VAL A 22 0.91 -11.62 -7.51
N ASP A 23 1.43 -10.48 -7.98
CA ASP A 23 2.53 -10.44 -8.95
C ASP A 23 3.80 -11.08 -8.40
N VAL A 24 4.13 -10.81 -7.14
CA VAL A 24 5.27 -11.43 -6.45
C VAL A 24 5.08 -12.94 -6.38
N ALA A 25 3.91 -13.40 -5.93
CA ALA A 25 3.59 -14.81 -5.81
C ALA A 25 3.66 -15.54 -7.16
N CYS A 26 2.97 -15.04 -8.19
CA CYS A 26 2.96 -15.66 -9.52
C CYS A 26 4.36 -15.67 -10.16
N SER A 27 5.15 -14.62 -9.96
CA SER A 27 6.53 -14.54 -10.47
C SER A 27 7.48 -15.52 -9.79
N SER A 28 7.20 -15.93 -8.55
CA SER A 28 8.01 -16.92 -7.84
C SER A 28 7.78 -18.36 -8.33
N GLY A 29 6.64 -18.64 -8.98
CA GLY A 29 6.29 -19.99 -9.40
C GLY A 29 6.08 -20.97 -8.25
N LYS A 30 5.62 -20.49 -7.08
CA LYS A 30 5.45 -21.21 -5.81
C LYS A 30 6.74 -21.58 -5.08
N ASP A 31 7.88 -21.15 -5.59
CA ASP A 31 9.17 -21.28 -4.90
C ASP A 31 9.26 -20.24 -3.77
N MET A 32 9.43 -20.69 -2.53
CA MET A 32 9.39 -19.81 -1.35
C MET A 32 10.62 -18.91 -1.25
N ASP A 33 11.81 -19.41 -1.58
CA ASP A 33 13.03 -18.60 -1.53
C ASP A 33 13.02 -17.52 -2.60
N LYS A 34 12.57 -17.90 -3.79
CA LYS A 34 12.37 -16.97 -4.90
C LYS A 34 11.28 -15.92 -4.58
N PHE A 35 10.24 -16.31 -3.86
CA PHE A 35 9.19 -15.38 -3.40
C PHE A 35 9.77 -14.25 -2.56
N TRP A 36 10.55 -14.57 -1.53
CA TRP A 36 11.15 -13.57 -0.64
C TRP A 36 12.15 -12.69 -1.38
N LYS A 37 12.97 -13.27 -2.26
CA LYS A 37 13.90 -12.50 -3.09
C LYS A 37 13.19 -11.49 -4.00
N ILE A 38 12.13 -11.92 -4.71
CA ILE A 38 11.35 -11.03 -5.57
C ILE A 38 10.62 -9.97 -4.72
N LEU A 39 10.12 -10.33 -3.54
CA LEU A 39 9.50 -9.39 -2.62
C LEU A 39 10.47 -8.26 -2.25
N ASP A 40 11.71 -8.58 -1.90
CA ASP A 40 12.74 -7.60 -1.59
C ASP A 40 13.05 -6.67 -2.76
N GLU A 41 13.20 -7.22 -3.96
CA GLU A 41 13.40 -6.43 -5.18
C GLU A 41 12.22 -5.44 -5.42
N ARG A 42 10.99 -5.88 -5.21
CA ARG A 42 9.79 -5.04 -5.34
C ARG A 42 9.67 -4.00 -4.24
N LEU A 43 10.05 -4.35 -3.01
CA LEU A 43 10.08 -3.41 -1.88
C LEU A 43 11.09 -2.29 -2.11
N GLU A 44 12.28 -2.60 -2.64
CA GLU A 44 13.27 -1.58 -2.99
C GLU A 44 12.72 -0.62 -4.07
N LEU A 45 12.04 -1.14 -5.08
CA LEU A 45 11.37 -0.31 -6.09
C LEU A 45 10.28 0.57 -5.47
N CYS A 46 9.48 0.03 -4.54
CA CYS A 46 8.47 0.80 -3.82
C CYS A 46 9.11 1.92 -2.97
N LYS A 47 10.21 1.62 -2.25
CA LYS A 47 10.97 2.61 -1.48
C LYS A 47 11.44 3.76 -2.37
N ARG A 48 12.08 3.43 -3.50
CA ARG A 48 12.55 4.43 -4.46
C ARG A 48 11.42 5.31 -4.99
N ALA A 49 10.28 4.71 -5.34
CA ALA A 49 9.10 5.45 -5.82
C ALA A 49 8.51 6.36 -4.73
N LEU A 50 8.44 5.88 -3.48
CA LEU A 50 8.00 6.69 -2.34
C LEU A 50 8.96 7.84 -2.07
N MET A 51 10.27 7.59 -2.11
CA MET A 51 11.28 8.65 -1.95
C MET A 51 11.24 9.69 -3.07
N CYS A 52 10.95 9.31 -4.32
CA CYS A 52 10.71 10.27 -5.40
C CYS A 52 9.55 11.21 -5.08
N ARG A 53 8.46 10.70 -4.48
CA ARG A 53 7.33 11.54 -4.03
C ARG A 53 7.73 12.48 -2.92
N HIS A 54 8.47 11.98 -1.93
CA HIS A 54 8.99 12.78 -0.84
C HIS A 54 9.88 13.93 -1.34
N TYR A 55 10.85 13.63 -2.19
CA TYR A 55 11.76 14.64 -2.75
C TYR A 55 11.03 15.67 -3.61
N ARG A 56 9.93 15.31 -4.27
CA ARG A 56 9.10 16.23 -5.03
C ARG A 56 8.39 17.25 -4.15
N LEU A 57 8.09 16.90 -2.90
CA LEU A 57 7.49 17.83 -1.93
C LEU A 57 8.52 18.75 -1.24
N LYS A 58 9.76 18.32 -1.18
CA LYS A 58 10.83 19.07 -0.53
C LYS A 58 11.05 20.42 -1.24
N GLY A 59 11.20 21.48 -0.46
CA GLY A 59 11.36 22.84 -0.96
C GLY A 59 10.05 23.50 -1.42
N THR A 60 8.90 22.84 -1.28
CA THR A 60 7.60 23.43 -1.65
C THR A 60 7.26 24.58 -0.71
N PRO A 61 7.01 25.81 -1.23
CA PRO A 61 6.63 26.94 -0.39
C PRO A 61 5.16 26.82 0.07
N SER A 62 4.87 27.35 1.24
CA SER A 62 3.52 27.34 1.83
C SER A 62 2.47 28.05 0.97
N ASP A 63 2.91 28.94 0.08
CA ASP A 63 2.06 29.69 -0.85
C ASP A 63 1.39 28.83 -1.92
N VAL A 64 1.91 27.61 -2.17
CA VAL A 64 1.31 26.68 -3.17
C VAL A 64 -0.10 26.23 -2.75
N ALA A 65 -0.34 26.10 -1.44
CA ALA A 65 -1.65 25.75 -0.90
C ALA A 65 -1.87 26.44 0.46
N PRO A 66 -2.18 27.75 0.48
CA PRO A 66 -2.27 28.53 1.72
C PRO A 66 -3.29 27.96 2.72
N ILE A 67 -4.42 27.43 2.25
CA ILE A 67 -5.43 26.81 3.12
C ILE A 67 -4.84 25.67 3.94
N LEU A 68 -4.00 24.83 3.31
CA LEU A 68 -3.37 23.69 3.96
C LEU A 68 -2.25 24.12 4.90
N TRP A 69 -1.37 24.99 4.43
CA TRP A 69 -0.09 25.23 5.07
C TRP A 69 -0.03 26.49 5.94
N GLN A 70 -0.81 27.54 5.64
CA GLN A 70 -0.80 28.81 6.36
C GLN A 70 -2.02 29.01 7.26
N ASN A 71 -3.22 28.59 6.80
CA ASN A 71 -4.48 28.92 7.46
C ASN A 71 -4.96 27.86 8.45
N GLY A 72 -4.18 26.83 8.73
CA GLY A 72 -4.38 25.93 9.85
C GLY A 72 -5.09 24.60 9.53
N ALA A 73 -5.41 24.29 8.27
CA ALA A 73 -5.95 22.96 7.94
C ALA A 73 -4.95 21.83 8.30
N LEU A 74 -3.67 22.03 7.96
CA LEU A 74 -2.58 21.10 8.33
C LEU A 74 -1.51 21.79 9.19
N ALA A 75 -1.17 23.03 8.89
CA ALA A 75 -0.14 23.78 9.59
C ALA A 75 -0.47 25.29 9.64
N ARG A 76 0.36 26.06 10.33
CA ARG A 76 0.31 27.55 10.39
C ARG A 76 1.70 28.08 10.07
N LEU A 77 2.17 27.84 8.84
CA LEU A 77 3.43 28.36 8.33
C LEU A 77 3.27 29.83 7.93
N LYS A 78 4.36 30.55 7.97
CA LYS A 78 4.41 31.93 7.42
C LYS A 78 4.40 31.86 5.89
N LYS A 79 3.95 32.92 5.25
CA LYS A 79 4.02 33.09 3.80
C LYS A 79 5.48 32.94 3.32
N GLY A 80 5.70 32.17 2.26
CA GLY A 80 7.02 31.87 1.70
C GLY A 80 7.84 30.83 2.48
N GLU A 81 7.41 30.38 3.68
CA GLU A 81 8.08 29.33 4.43
C GLU A 81 7.90 27.97 3.74
N THR A 82 8.97 27.15 3.67
CA THR A 82 8.86 25.83 3.07
C THR A 82 8.18 24.82 4.00
N ILE A 83 7.54 23.79 3.41
CA ILE A 83 6.88 22.71 4.18
C ILE A 83 7.84 21.66 4.71
N ASP A 84 9.14 21.79 4.50
CA ASP A 84 10.15 20.76 4.74
C ASP A 84 10.10 20.22 6.17
N LYS A 85 9.92 21.08 7.18
CA LYS A 85 9.81 20.65 8.58
C LYS A 85 8.59 19.75 8.86
N LEU A 86 7.59 19.73 7.95
CA LEU A 86 6.40 18.90 8.07
C LEU A 86 6.58 17.52 7.41
N LEU A 87 7.66 17.30 6.68
CA LEU A 87 7.92 16.06 5.95
C LEU A 87 8.62 14.99 6.82
N TYR A 88 9.17 15.39 7.97
CA TYR A 88 9.99 14.54 8.84
C TYR A 88 9.43 14.43 10.26
N GLY A 89 10.05 13.58 11.09
CA GLY A 89 9.81 13.52 12.53
C GLY A 89 8.39 13.11 12.91
N GLY A 90 7.66 12.40 12.03
CA GLY A 90 6.31 11.92 12.30
C GLY A 90 5.20 12.96 12.15
N TYR A 91 5.50 14.13 11.58
CA TYR A 91 4.46 15.11 11.26
C TYR A 91 3.57 14.64 10.10
N SER A 92 4.16 14.02 9.11
CA SER A 92 3.46 13.38 8.00
C SER A 92 3.87 11.93 7.86
N THR A 93 3.08 11.17 7.12
CA THR A 93 3.37 9.78 6.78
C THR A 93 3.60 9.64 5.28
N ILE A 94 4.32 8.59 4.89
CA ILE A 94 4.35 8.09 3.53
C ILE A 94 4.01 6.59 3.58
N SER A 95 3.20 6.09 2.65
CA SER A 95 2.59 4.78 2.85
C SER A 95 3.04 3.76 1.81
N LEU A 96 3.52 2.61 2.30
CA LEU A 96 3.62 1.40 1.51
C LEU A 96 2.24 0.74 1.50
N GLY A 97 1.56 0.78 0.35
CA GLY A 97 0.32 0.07 0.13
C GLY A 97 0.55 -1.39 -0.24
N TYR A 98 -0.41 -2.26 0.04
CA TYR A 98 -0.43 -3.62 -0.48
C TYR A 98 -1.84 -4.00 -0.94
N ALA A 99 -1.90 -4.97 -1.87
CA ALA A 99 -3.15 -5.58 -2.33
C ALA A 99 -2.92 -7.04 -2.74
N GLY A 100 -3.96 -7.85 -2.67
CA GLY A 100 -3.94 -9.24 -3.11
C GLY A 100 -3.38 -10.23 -2.10
N LEU A 101 -3.49 -9.97 -0.79
CA LEU A 101 -2.99 -10.88 0.26
C LEU A 101 -3.70 -12.25 0.20
N CYS A 102 -5.01 -12.28 -0.03
CA CYS A 102 -5.78 -13.51 -0.13
C CYS A 102 -5.31 -14.37 -1.30
N GLU A 103 -5.25 -13.80 -2.50
CA GLU A 103 -4.82 -14.48 -3.71
C GLU A 103 -3.35 -14.90 -3.66
N CYS A 104 -2.49 -14.07 -3.07
CA CYS A 104 -1.08 -14.39 -2.83
C CYS A 104 -0.94 -15.62 -1.93
N THR A 105 -1.66 -15.64 -0.80
CA THR A 105 -1.64 -16.76 0.13
C THR A 105 -2.19 -18.02 -0.53
N TYR A 106 -3.31 -17.91 -1.25
CA TYR A 106 -3.90 -19.03 -1.95
C TYR A 106 -2.98 -19.63 -3.02
N TYR A 107 -2.28 -18.77 -3.79
CA TYR A 107 -1.33 -19.25 -4.78
C TYR A 107 -0.14 -19.99 -4.15
N MET A 108 0.42 -19.46 -3.06
CA MET A 108 1.62 -20.00 -2.41
C MET A 108 1.34 -21.24 -1.56
N LYS A 109 0.18 -21.30 -0.89
CA LYS A 109 -0.15 -22.33 0.12
C LYS A 109 -1.30 -23.26 -0.28
N GLY A 110 -2.06 -22.93 -1.33
CA GLY A 110 -3.26 -23.68 -1.72
C GLY A 110 -4.49 -23.43 -0.85
N VAL A 111 -4.36 -22.63 0.21
CA VAL A 111 -5.43 -22.26 1.15
C VAL A 111 -5.51 -20.75 1.31
N THR A 112 -6.65 -20.23 1.73
CA THR A 112 -6.83 -18.80 1.98
C THR A 112 -6.15 -18.37 3.28
N HIS A 113 -5.92 -17.08 3.45
CA HIS A 113 -5.32 -16.49 4.67
C HIS A 113 -6.19 -16.67 5.93
N THR A 114 -7.41 -17.17 5.80
CA THR A 114 -8.32 -17.51 6.93
C THR A 114 -8.16 -18.94 7.44
N ALA A 115 -7.50 -19.82 6.68
CA ALA A 115 -7.14 -21.15 7.14
C ALA A 115 -5.87 -21.09 8.00
N PRO A 116 -5.67 -21.98 9.00
CA PRO A 116 -4.53 -21.90 9.94
C PRO A 116 -3.16 -21.74 9.26
N GLU A 117 -2.85 -22.59 8.30
CA GLU A 117 -1.59 -22.55 7.54
C GLU A 117 -1.45 -21.29 6.67
N GLY A 118 -2.57 -20.82 6.11
CA GLY A 118 -2.62 -19.57 5.35
C GLY A 118 -2.46 -18.36 6.24
N THR A 119 -3.03 -18.39 7.45
CA THR A 119 -2.88 -17.33 8.46
C THR A 119 -1.43 -17.18 8.89
N GLU A 120 -0.73 -18.29 9.14
CA GLU A 120 0.69 -18.25 9.51
C GLU A 120 1.55 -17.55 8.43
N PHE A 121 1.38 -17.96 7.17
CA PHE A 121 2.09 -17.32 6.06
C PHE A 121 1.72 -15.84 5.89
N ALA A 122 0.43 -15.51 5.98
CA ALA A 122 -0.04 -14.13 5.85
C ALA A 122 0.48 -13.24 6.97
N LEU A 123 0.49 -13.69 8.22
CA LEU A 123 1.06 -12.96 9.36
C LEU A 123 2.57 -12.76 9.22
N LYS A 124 3.30 -13.79 8.78
CA LYS A 124 4.74 -13.68 8.49
C LYS A 124 5.01 -12.61 7.44
N LEU A 125 4.24 -12.62 6.34
CA LEU A 125 4.35 -11.62 5.26
C LEU A 125 4.04 -10.21 5.75
N MET A 126 2.93 -10.04 6.48
CA MET A 126 2.53 -8.73 7.02
C MET A 126 3.52 -8.18 8.04
N THR A 127 4.06 -9.04 8.90
CA THR A 127 5.13 -8.67 9.84
C THR A 127 6.37 -8.20 9.09
N TYR A 128 6.78 -8.92 8.05
CA TYR A 128 7.93 -8.56 7.22
C TYR A 128 7.75 -7.17 6.56
N LEU A 129 6.57 -6.90 5.99
CA LEU A 129 6.26 -5.58 5.40
C LEU A 129 6.29 -4.46 6.44
N ARG A 130 5.71 -4.69 7.63
CA ARG A 130 5.73 -3.74 8.74
C ARG A 130 7.16 -3.44 9.19
N ASP A 131 7.96 -4.47 9.41
CA ASP A 131 9.33 -4.32 9.90
C ASP A 131 10.21 -3.64 8.85
N THR A 132 9.92 -3.85 7.57
CA THR A 132 10.55 -3.10 6.46
C THR A 132 10.20 -1.61 6.51
N CYS A 133 8.92 -1.27 6.75
CA CYS A 133 8.51 0.13 6.93
C CYS A 133 9.20 0.77 8.15
N ASN A 134 9.32 0.04 9.27
CA ASN A 134 10.00 0.53 10.47
C ASN A 134 11.48 0.80 10.20
N ARG A 135 12.18 -0.11 9.53
CA ARG A 135 13.58 0.08 9.13
C ARG A 135 13.75 1.30 8.24
N TRP A 136 12.90 1.50 7.24
CA TRP A 136 12.96 2.69 6.40
C TRP A 136 12.71 3.98 7.18
N ALA A 137 11.80 3.94 8.17
CA ALA A 137 11.55 5.10 9.04
C ALA A 137 12.78 5.46 9.90
N GLU A 138 13.50 4.47 10.42
CA GLU A 138 14.74 4.67 11.17
C GLU A 138 15.86 5.24 10.28
N GLU A 139 16.01 4.71 9.06
CA GLU A 139 17.04 5.16 8.12
C GLU A 139 16.82 6.60 7.61
N THR A 140 15.58 7.04 7.48
CA THR A 140 15.26 8.29 6.77
C THR A 140 14.66 9.38 7.65
N ASN A 141 14.29 9.07 8.88
CA ASN A 141 13.48 9.95 9.76
C ASN A 141 12.14 10.39 9.15
N ILE A 142 11.62 9.59 8.20
CA ILE A 142 10.30 9.77 7.58
C ILE A 142 9.37 8.69 8.15
N ASP A 143 8.12 9.04 8.43
CA ASP A 143 7.17 8.09 9.00
C ASP A 143 6.55 7.20 7.91
N PHE A 144 7.14 6.03 7.68
CA PHE A 144 6.58 5.03 6.78
C PHE A 144 5.46 4.26 7.49
N SER A 145 4.33 4.14 6.81
CA SER A 145 3.20 3.34 7.29
C SER A 145 2.85 2.22 6.31
N LEU A 146 2.50 1.06 6.84
CA LEU A 146 1.90 -0.01 6.04
C LEU A 146 0.41 0.28 5.87
N TYR A 147 -0.09 0.18 4.64
CA TYR A 147 -1.43 0.60 4.27
C TYR A 147 -2.14 -0.43 3.38
N GLY A 148 -3.24 -0.97 3.87
CA GLY A 148 -4.14 -1.78 3.02
C GLY A 148 -4.81 -0.86 2.00
N THR A 149 -4.46 -1.01 0.72
CA THR A 149 -4.91 -0.08 -0.32
C THR A 149 -6.38 -0.29 -0.66
N PRO A 150 -7.29 0.68 -0.40
CA PRO A 150 -8.71 0.52 -0.64
C PRO A 150 -9.14 0.89 -2.07
N LEU A 151 -8.21 1.24 -2.96
CA LEU A 151 -8.50 1.76 -4.30
C LEU A 151 -8.93 0.66 -5.27
N GLU A 152 -10.20 0.61 -5.61
CA GLU A 152 -10.79 -0.37 -6.54
C GLU A 152 -10.19 -0.28 -7.96
N SER A 153 -9.95 0.94 -8.47
CA SER A 153 -9.30 1.13 -9.76
C SER A 153 -7.90 0.52 -9.83
N THR A 154 -7.17 0.52 -8.72
CA THR A 154 -5.86 -0.13 -8.63
C THR A 154 -5.98 -1.64 -8.65
N THR A 155 -6.94 -2.21 -7.92
CA THR A 155 -7.15 -3.67 -7.89
C THR A 155 -7.59 -4.20 -9.24
N TYR A 156 -8.43 -3.46 -9.98
CA TYR A 156 -8.80 -3.78 -11.35
C TYR A 156 -7.61 -3.76 -12.31
N LYS A 157 -6.80 -2.69 -12.27
CA LYS A 157 -5.59 -2.59 -13.12
C LYS A 157 -4.60 -3.71 -12.83
N PHE A 158 -4.43 -4.06 -11.56
CA PHE A 158 -3.58 -5.18 -11.16
C PHE A 158 -4.11 -6.51 -11.70
N ALA A 159 -5.41 -6.78 -11.56
CA ALA A 159 -6.02 -8.00 -12.09
C ALA A 159 -5.84 -8.12 -13.60
N LYS A 160 -6.08 -7.06 -14.36
CA LYS A 160 -5.87 -7.05 -15.82
C LYS A 160 -4.41 -7.32 -16.21
N ASN A 161 -3.46 -6.70 -15.52
CA ASN A 161 -2.04 -6.92 -15.77
C ASN A 161 -1.60 -8.34 -15.41
N LEU A 162 -2.11 -8.90 -14.32
CA LEU A 162 -1.86 -10.28 -13.91
C LEU A 162 -2.38 -11.27 -14.97
N GLN A 163 -3.61 -11.08 -15.47
CA GLN A 163 -4.17 -11.90 -16.54
C GLN A 163 -3.33 -11.83 -17.82
N LYS A 164 -2.84 -10.65 -18.17
CA LYS A 164 -1.96 -10.47 -19.34
C LYS A 164 -0.62 -11.19 -19.20
N ARG A 165 -0.03 -11.20 -17.99
CA ARG A 165 1.29 -11.78 -17.72
C ARG A 165 1.26 -13.27 -17.47
N PHE A 166 0.29 -13.75 -16.71
CA PHE A 166 0.26 -15.12 -16.16
C PHE A 166 -0.94 -15.93 -16.65
N GLY A 167 -1.84 -15.34 -17.44
CA GLY A 167 -3.09 -15.97 -17.82
C GLY A 167 -4.11 -16.02 -16.68
N LYS A 168 -5.17 -16.81 -16.87
CA LYS A 168 -6.22 -17.02 -15.86
C LYS A 168 -5.87 -18.23 -14.99
N ILE A 169 -5.50 -17.96 -13.75
CA ILE A 169 -5.25 -18.98 -12.72
C ILE A 169 -6.45 -19.00 -11.78
N LYS A 170 -7.12 -20.16 -11.65
CA LYS A 170 -8.34 -20.32 -10.85
C LYS A 170 -8.12 -19.88 -9.39
N GLY A 171 -8.97 -18.99 -8.89
CA GLY A 171 -8.93 -18.45 -7.54
C GLY A 171 -7.82 -17.40 -7.31
N VAL A 172 -7.00 -17.07 -8.32
CA VAL A 172 -5.88 -16.13 -8.20
C VAL A 172 -6.01 -14.97 -9.18
N THR A 173 -6.04 -15.25 -10.50
CA THR A 173 -6.08 -14.22 -11.54
C THR A 173 -7.31 -14.32 -12.44
N ASP A 174 -8.26 -15.18 -12.14
CA ASP A 174 -9.46 -15.45 -12.93
C ASP A 174 -10.55 -14.38 -12.78
N LYS A 175 -10.43 -13.48 -11.81
CA LYS A 175 -11.37 -12.38 -11.55
C LYS A 175 -10.89 -11.07 -12.16
N ASN A 176 -11.79 -10.12 -12.31
CA ASN A 176 -11.47 -8.75 -12.77
C ASN A 176 -10.96 -7.83 -11.65
N TYR A 177 -10.71 -8.36 -10.47
CA TYR A 177 -10.17 -7.67 -9.30
C TYR A 177 -9.26 -8.61 -8.52
N ILE A 178 -8.44 -8.03 -7.65
CA ILE A 178 -7.78 -8.72 -6.53
C ILE A 178 -8.27 -8.12 -5.23
N THR A 179 -8.18 -8.84 -4.12
CA THR A 179 -8.62 -8.33 -2.82
C THR A 179 -7.78 -7.14 -2.39
N ASN A 180 -8.44 -6.11 -1.85
CA ASN A 180 -7.78 -4.98 -1.22
C ASN A 180 -7.83 -5.14 0.31
N SER A 181 -6.68 -5.25 0.93
CA SER A 181 -6.57 -5.50 2.37
C SER A 181 -7.44 -6.68 2.86
N TYR A 182 -8.69 -6.47 3.23
CA TYR A 182 -9.58 -7.46 3.83
C TYR A 182 -10.90 -7.64 3.09
N HIS A 183 -11.15 -6.87 2.01
CA HIS A 183 -12.48 -6.80 1.39
C HIS A 183 -12.45 -7.16 -0.08
N VAL A 184 -13.52 -7.80 -0.52
CA VAL A 184 -13.90 -7.78 -1.95
C VAL A 184 -14.34 -6.36 -2.26
N PRO A 185 -13.87 -5.75 -3.37
CA PRO A 185 -14.27 -4.40 -3.77
C PRO A 185 -15.80 -4.24 -3.81
N VAL A 186 -16.31 -3.20 -3.19
CA VAL A 186 -17.75 -2.95 -3.03
C VAL A 186 -18.47 -2.82 -4.37
N SER A 187 -17.82 -2.24 -5.39
CA SER A 187 -18.35 -2.14 -6.75
C SER A 187 -18.77 -3.49 -7.35
N TYR A 188 -18.09 -4.57 -7.00
CA TYR A 188 -18.43 -5.92 -7.49
C TYR A 188 -19.54 -6.58 -6.70
N THR A 189 -19.79 -6.18 -5.47
CA THR A 189 -20.91 -6.68 -4.66
C THR A 189 -22.21 -5.94 -4.96
N HIS A 190 -22.16 -4.65 -5.31
CA HIS A 190 -23.33 -3.84 -5.64
C HIS A 190 -23.83 -4.02 -7.07
N LEU A 191 -22.93 -4.21 -8.06
CA LEU A 191 -23.33 -4.48 -9.44
C LEU A 191 -24.14 -5.78 -9.57
N ARG A 192 -23.84 -6.80 -8.78
CA ARG A 192 -24.65 -8.03 -8.75
C ARG A 192 -26.07 -7.82 -8.16
N ALA A 193 -26.24 -6.88 -7.25
CA ALA A 193 -27.56 -6.57 -6.70
C ALA A 193 -28.45 -5.84 -7.71
N HIS A 194 -27.89 -5.07 -8.63
CA HIS A 194 -28.64 -4.41 -9.71
C HIS A 194 -28.91 -5.31 -10.92
N GLU A 195 -28.02 -6.23 -11.26
CA GLU A 195 -28.22 -7.18 -12.35
C GLU A 195 -29.28 -8.25 -12.05
N THR A 196 -29.52 -8.57 -10.78
CA THR A 196 -30.56 -9.53 -10.39
C THR A 196 -31.99 -8.93 -10.33
N SER A 197 -32.13 -7.60 -10.46
CA SER A 197 -33.43 -6.92 -10.46
C SER A 197 -34.03 -6.69 -11.85
N ALA A 198 -33.36 -7.17 -12.92
CA ALA A 198 -33.77 -6.96 -14.32
C ALA A 198 -34.21 -8.25 -15.04
N HIS A 199 -34.70 -9.26 -14.27
CA HIS A 199 -35.35 -10.46 -14.87
C HIS A 199 -36.63 -10.78 -14.12
#